data_13bfb7e3e8daf737a1fbaad9a4cb7d0c
#
_entry.id   13bfb7e3e8daf737a1fbaad9a4cb7d0c
#
_cell.length_a   1.000
_cell.length_b   1.000
_cell.length_c   1.000
_cell.angle_alpha   90.00
_cell.angle_beta   90.00
_cell.angle_gamma   90.00
#
_symmetry.space_group_name_H-M   'P 1'
#
loop_
_entity.id
_entity.type
_entity.pdbx_description
1 polymer ?
#
loop_
_entity_poly.entity_id
_entity_poly.type
_entity_poly.pdbx_seq_one_letter_code
_entity_poly.pdbx_strand_id
1 'polypeptide(L)'
;CMDMAMRHAGVNPCDVDYVNAHGTSTFLGDICETKAIKDRFGDHAMNGLLVSSTKSMTGHLLGAAGGVELAACVKAVRTGVVPPTINLDHPDEECDLDYVAHESRQKEVRVALSNSFGFGGHNATLIVKSMG
;
A
#
# COMPACT_ATOMS: atom_id res chain seq x y z
N CYS A 1 4.05 12.86 -0.31
CA CYS A 1 3.23 12.43 0.81
C CYS A 1 3.91 11.29 1.57
N MET A 2 4.19 10.15 0.93
CA MET A 2 4.91 9.01 1.53
C MET A 2 6.23 9.42 2.20
N ASP A 3 7.04 10.25 1.53
CA ASP A 3 8.31 10.74 2.08
C ASP A 3 8.13 11.51 3.40
N MET A 4 7.15 12.41 3.45
CA MET A 4 6.85 13.16 4.68
C MET A 4 6.39 12.23 5.80
N ALA A 5 5.53 11.26 5.50
CA ALA A 5 5.05 10.31 6.49
C ALA A 5 6.19 9.45 7.07
N MET A 6 7.08 8.94 6.22
CA MET A 6 8.25 8.17 6.65
C MET A 6 9.21 9.01 7.51
N ARG A 7 9.49 10.26 7.12
CA ARG A 7 10.30 11.17 7.93
C ARG A 7 9.69 11.42 9.30
N HIS A 8 8.39 11.69 9.37
CA HIS A 8 7.68 11.90 10.65
C HIS A 8 7.69 10.66 11.54
N ALA A 9 7.62 9.49 10.93
CA ALA A 9 7.64 8.20 11.65
C ALA A 9 9.06 7.73 12.04
N GLY A 10 10.12 8.39 11.54
CA GLY A 10 11.50 7.94 11.70
C GLY A 10 11.75 6.58 11.05
N VAL A 11 11.23 6.38 9.83
CA VAL A 11 11.29 5.12 9.08
C VAL A 11 12.00 5.36 7.76
N ASN A 12 12.93 4.48 7.38
CA ASN A 12 13.55 4.50 6.06
C ASN A 12 12.70 3.73 5.05
N PRO A 13 12.83 4.00 3.74
CA PRO A 13 12.10 3.25 2.72
C PRO A 13 12.28 1.72 2.81
N CYS A 14 13.49 1.26 3.10
CA CYS A 14 13.78 -0.18 3.22
C CYS A 14 13.20 -0.84 4.48
N ASP A 15 12.70 -0.08 5.45
CA ASP A 15 12.05 -0.60 6.65
C ASP A 15 10.56 -0.91 6.42
N VAL A 16 9.97 -0.42 5.33
CA VAL A 16 8.55 -0.62 5.01
C VAL A 16 8.36 -1.98 4.34
N ASP A 17 7.57 -2.84 4.95
CA ASP A 17 7.30 -4.20 4.46
C ASP A 17 6.05 -4.27 3.58
N TYR A 18 5.09 -3.37 3.80
CA TYR A 18 3.78 -3.41 3.14
C TYR A 18 3.22 -2.02 2.86
N VAL A 19 2.68 -1.82 1.66
CA VAL A 19 1.89 -0.65 1.27
C VAL A 19 0.46 -1.09 0.93
N ASN A 20 -0.52 -0.58 1.70
CA ASN A 20 -1.91 -0.60 1.28
C ASN A 20 -2.14 0.61 0.39
N ALA A 21 -2.18 0.36 -0.91
CA ALA A 21 -2.27 1.38 -1.93
C ALA A 21 -3.67 2.02 -1.98
N HIS A 22 -3.75 3.25 -2.46
CA HIS A 22 -5.03 3.85 -2.82
C HIS A 22 -5.73 3.02 -3.89
N GLY A 23 -5.02 2.61 -4.94
CA GLY A 23 -5.35 1.54 -5.89
C GLY A 23 -6.83 1.42 -6.23
N THR A 24 -7.38 2.40 -6.94
CA THR A 24 -8.83 2.47 -7.28
C THR A 24 -9.18 1.80 -8.60
N SER A 25 -8.22 1.16 -9.25
CA SER A 25 -8.38 0.57 -10.59
C SER A 25 -8.75 1.60 -11.67
N THR A 26 -8.19 2.79 -11.56
CA THR A 26 -8.28 3.81 -12.61
C THR A 26 -7.00 3.82 -13.43
N PHE A 27 -7.12 3.96 -14.76
CA PHE A 27 -5.99 3.84 -15.69
C PHE A 27 -4.78 4.71 -15.31
N LEU A 28 -4.96 5.98 -15.06
CA LEU A 28 -3.86 6.87 -14.68
C LEU A 28 -3.50 6.76 -13.19
N GLY A 29 -4.48 6.51 -12.33
CA GLY A 29 -4.28 6.49 -10.88
C GLY A 29 -3.29 5.40 -10.46
N ASP A 30 -3.52 4.18 -10.89
CA ASP A 30 -2.71 3.03 -10.50
C ASP A 30 -1.28 3.11 -11.08
N ILE A 31 -1.14 3.57 -12.34
CA ILE A 31 0.17 3.80 -12.96
C ILE A 31 0.94 4.90 -12.22
N CYS A 32 0.30 6.02 -11.89
CA CYS A 32 0.94 7.11 -11.17
C CYS A 32 1.35 6.69 -9.75
N GLU A 33 0.52 5.93 -9.04
CA GLU A 33 0.85 5.42 -7.71
C GLU A 33 2.01 4.41 -7.78
N THR A 34 2.00 3.51 -8.76
CA THR A 34 3.10 2.57 -9.01
C THR A 34 4.42 3.31 -9.23
N LYS A 35 4.43 4.33 -10.10
CA LYS A 35 5.63 5.15 -10.36
C LYS A 35 6.10 5.86 -9.09
N ALA A 36 5.18 6.43 -8.31
CA ALA A 36 5.52 7.11 -7.06
C ALA A 36 6.09 6.15 -6.00
N ILE A 37 5.59 4.92 -5.93
CA ILE A 37 6.13 3.87 -5.06
C ILE A 37 7.54 3.49 -5.53
N LYS A 38 7.75 3.23 -6.83
CA LYS A 38 9.08 2.92 -7.39
C LYS A 38 10.09 4.04 -7.13
N ASP A 39 9.70 5.30 -7.35
CA ASP A 39 10.56 6.46 -7.08
C ASP A 39 10.95 6.58 -5.61
N ARG A 40 10.03 6.24 -4.71
CA ARG A 40 10.27 6.41 -3.27
C ARG A 40 11.04 5.26 -2.65
N PHE A 41 10.78 4.04 -3.09
CA PHE A 41 11.36 2.84 -2.49
C PHE A 41 12.55 2.26 -3.28
N GLY A 42 12.81 2.76 -4.50
CA GLY A 42 13.93 2.30 -5.34
C GLY A 42 13.91 0.78 -5.55
N ASP A 43 15.07 0.15 -5.44
CA ASP A 43 15.20 -1.30 -5.61
C ASP A 43 14.35 -2.12 -4.62
N HIS A 44 14.06 -1.55 -3.45
CA HIS A 44 13.22 -2.21 -2.46
C HIS A 44 11.78 -2.40 -2.95
N ALA A 45 11.27 -1.49 -3.79
CA ALA A 45 9.95 -1.63 -4.41
C ALA A 45 9.80 -2.92 -5.21
N MET A 46 10.89 -3.38 -5.85
CA MET A 46 10.90 -4.57 -6.71
C MET A 46 11.28 -5.85 -5.96
N ASN A 47 12.02 -5.75 -4.85
CA ASN A 47 12.70 -6.90 -4.26
C ASN A 47 12.31 -7.19 -2.80
N GLY A 48 11.40 -6.43 -2.20
CA GLY A 48 11.09 -6.63 -0.79
C GLY A 48 9.75 -6.10 -0.32
N LEU A 49 9.25 -5.08 -0.99
CA LEU A 49 7.99 -4.43 -0.65
C LEU A 49 6.80 -5.22 -1.20
N LEU A 50 5.81 -5.47 -0.36
CA LEU A 50 4.50 -5.95 -0.80
C LEU A 50 3.53 -4.77 -0.94
N VAL A 51 2.75 -4.78 -2.00
CA VAL A 51 1.72 -3.77 -2.26
C VAL A 51 0.39 -4.48 -2.45
N SER A 52 -0.70 -3.97 -1.89
CA SER A 52 -2.04 -4.43 -2.28
C SER A 52 -3.06 -3.32 -2.14
N SER A 53 -4.17 -3.42 -2.86
CA SER A 53 -5.33 -2.57 -2.65
C SER A 53 -6.46 -3.38 -2.04
N THR A 54 -6.76 -3.12 -0.77
CA THR A 54 -7.91 -3.74 -0.08
C THR A 54 -9.25 -3.28 -0.64
N LYS A 55 -9.27 -2.22 -1.46
CA LYS A 55 -10.46 -1.81 -2.21
C LYS A 55 -10.95 -2.87 -3.18
N SER A 56 -10.07 -3.77 -3.63
CA SER A 56 -10.48 -4.93 -4.43
C SER A 56 -11.50 -5.82 -3.72
N MET A 57 -11.49 -5.85 -2.38
CA MET A 57 -12.39 -6.63 -1.53
C MET A 57 -13.53 -5.79 -0.94
N THR A 58 -13.26 -4.57 -0.52
CA THR A 58 -14.21 -3.73 0.23
C THR A 58 -14.98 -2.74 -0.64
N GLY A 59 -14.53 -2.50 -1.87
CA GLY A 59 -14.93 -1.36 -2.66
C GLY A 59 -14.33 -0.05 -2.13
N HIS A 60 -14.59 1.05 -2.83
CA HIS A 60 -14.13 2.37 -2.42
C HIS A 60 -15.15 3.02 -1.46
N LEU A 61 -14.81 3.07 -0.18
CA LEU A 61 -15.68 3.56 0.90
C LEU A 61 -15.64 5.10 1.07
N LEU A 62 -15.07 5.82 0.10
CA LEU A 62 -14.96 7.29 0.11
C LEU A 62 -14.32 7.80 1.42
N GLY A 63 -15.05 8.62 2.19
CA GLY A 63 -14.54 9.18 3.45
C GLY A 63 -14.20 8.15 4.53
N ALA A 64 -14.75 6.93 4.45
CA ALA A 64 -14.44 5.85 5.38
C ALA A 64 -13.26 4.96 4.93
N ALA A 65 -12.82 5.07 3.67
CA ALA A 65 -11.80 4.19 3.08
C ALA A 65 -10.51 4.17 3.91
N GLY A 66 -9.95 5.33 4.23
CA GLY A 66 -8.70 5.43 4.98
C GLY A 66 -8.75 4.77 6.37
N GLY A 67 -9.89 4.83 7.06
CA GLY A 67 -10.07 4.17 8.36
C GLY A 67 -10.06 2.64 8.26
N VAL A 68 -10.75 2.08 7.26
CA VAL A 68 -10.78 0.63 7.01
C VAL A 68 -9.40 0.13 6.55
N GLU A 69 -8.75 0.88 5.67
CA GLU A 69 -7.41 0.57 5.17
C GLU A 69 -6.35 0.62 6.27
N LEU A 70 -6.46 1.59 7.18
CA LEU A 70 -5.61 1.66 8.37
C LEU A 70 -5.80 0.42 9.26
N ALA A 71 -7.05 -0.01 9.49
CA ALA A 71 -7.34 -1.22 10.26
C ALA A 71 -6.73 -2.47 9.60
N ALA A 72 -6.75 -2.57 8.26
CA ALA A 72 -6.09 -3.64 7.53
C ALA A 72 -4.56 -3.61 7.72
N CYS A 73 -3.92 -2.43 7.68
CA CYS A 73 -2.49 -2.28 7.97
C CYS A 73 -2.15 -2.69 9.40
N VAL A 74 -2.94 -2.26 10.40
CA VAL A 74 -2.75 -2.68 11.80
C VAL A 74 -2.85 -4.20 11.93
N LYS A 75 -3.82 -4.82 11.23
CA LYS A 75 -3.97 -6.27 11.26
C LYS A 75 -2.79 -6.97 10.60
N ALA A 76 -2.30 -6.48 9.46
CA ALA A 76 -1.12 -7.03 8.78
C ALA A 76 0.12 -6.99 9.70
N VAL A 77 0.38 -5.87 10.37
CA VAL A 77 1.48 -5.74 11.34
C VAL A 77 1.33 -6.70 12.51
N ARG A 78 0.11 -6.94 13.01
CA ARG A 78 -0.12 -7.81 14.16
C ARG A 78 -0.07 -9.30 13.84
N THR A 79 -0.44 -9.70 12.64
CA THR A 79 -0.64 -11.11 12.27
C THR A 79 0.38 -11.65 11.29
N GLY A 80 1.15 -10.77 10.62
CA GLY A 80 2.03 -11.18 9.52
C GLY A 80 1.26 -11.67 8.28
N VAL A 81 -0.02 -11.28 8.13
CA VAL A 81 -0.83 -11.64 6.96
C VAL A 81 -1.12 -10.40 6.15
N VAL A 82 -0.53 -10.31 4.97
CA VAL A 82 -0.78 -9.21 4.02
C VAL A 82 -2.02 -9.55 3.18
N PRO A 83 -3.04 -8.66 3.17
CA PRO A 83 -4.26 -8.89 2.40
C PRO A 83 -3.97 -8.80 0.90
N PRO A 84 -4.71 -9.53 0.05
CA PRO A 84 -4.48 -9.56 -1.38
C PRO A 84 -5.12 -8.38 -2.12
N THR A 85 -4.69 -8.20 -3.37
CA THR A 85 -5.48 -7.56 -4.42
C THR A 85 -6.22 -8.67 -5.17
N ILE A 86 -7.51 -8.85 -4.91
CA ILE A 86 -8.33 -9.84 -5.65
C ILE A 86 -8.74 -9.27 -7.01
N ASN A 87 -9.15 -10.15 -7.93
CA ASN A 87 -9.58 -9.81 -9.29
C ASN A 87 -8.48 -9.15 -10.16
N LEU A 88 -7.20 -9.38 -9.84
CA LEU A 88 -6.07 -8.88 -10.63
C LEU A 88 -5.64 -9.94 -11.65
N ASP A 89 -6.52 -10.23 -12.63
CA ASP A 89 -6.30 -11.26 -13.65
C ASP A 89 -5.44 -10.78 -14.81
N HIS A 90 -5.48 -9.48 -15.10
CA HIS A 90 -4.78 -8.84 -16.21
C HIS A 90 -4.10 -7.55 -15.73
N PRO A 91 -2.94 -7.64 -15.05
CA PRO A 91 -2.21 -6.46 -14.62
C PRO A 91 -1.73 -5.64 -15.82
N ASP A 92 -1.77 -4.31 -15.67
CA ASP A 92 -1.20 -3.40 -16.65
C ASP A 92 0.33 -3.55 -16.68
N GLU A 93 0.94 -3.45 -17.87
CA GLU A 93 2.40 -3.59 -18.05
C GLU A 93 3.21 -2.53 -17.28
N GLU A 94 2.64 -1.34 -17.04
CA GLU A 94 3.26 -0.30 -16.23
C GLU A 94 3.07 -0.49 -14.72
N CYS A 95 2.21 -1.45 -14.32
CA CYS A 95 1.95 -1.85 -12.94
C CYS A 95 2.66 -3.18 -12.66
N ASP A 96 3.96 -3.13 -12.40
CA ASP A 96 4.87 -4.27 -12.35
C ASP A 96 5.42 -4.58 -10.93
N LEU A 97 4.79 -4.08 -9.88
CA LEU A 97 5.14 -4.38 -8.49
C LEU A 97 4.51 -5.71 -8.03
N ASP A 98 4.93 -6.20 -6.86
CA ASP A 98 4.26 -7.33 -6.22
C ASP A 98 2.96 -6.87 -5.54
N TYR A 99 1.85 -6.99 -6.24
CA TYR A 99 0.53 -6.55 -5.76
C TYR A 99 -0.20 -7.58 -4.91
N VAL A 100 0.44 -8.66 -4.48
CA VAL A 100 -0.16 -9.74 -3.69
C VAL A 100 -1.46 -10.23 -4.37
N ALA A 101 -1.36 -10.63 -5.65
CA ALA A 101 -2.51 -10.97 -6.46
C ALA A 101 -3.26 -12.19 -5.90
N HIS A 102 -4.58 -12.11 -5.90
CA HIS A 102 -5.57 -13.17 -5.61
C HIS A 102 -5.60 -13.66 -4.16
N GLU A 103 -4.48 -14.06 -3.56
CA GLU A 103 -4.42 -14.69 -2.25
C GLU A 103 -3.55 -13.89 -1.26
N SER A 104 -3.92 -13.93 0.02
CA SER A 104 -3.13 -13.31 1.07
C SER A 104 -1.76 -13.96 1.20
N ARG A 105 -0.77 -13.18 1.61
CA ARG A 105 0.61 -13.66 1.80
C ARG A 105 1.04 -13.57 3.23
N GLN A 106 1.67 -14.63 3.72
CA GLN A 106 2.35 -14.65 5.00
C GLN A 106 3.71 -13.93 4.85
N LYS A 107 3.91 -12.89 5.65
CA LYS A 107 5.18 -12.16 5.75
C LYS A 107 5.21 -11.41 7.07
N GLU A 108 6.33 -11.43 7.75
CA GLU A 108 6.53 -10.52 8.87
C GLU A 108 6.41 -9.08 8.39
N VAL A 109 5.48 -8.33 8.97
CA VAL A 109 5.24 -6.92 8.66
C VAL A 109 5.53 -6.11 9.91
N ARG A 110 6.65 -5.40 9.93
CA ARG A 110 7.05 -4.51 11.02
C ARG A 110 6.57 -3.08 10.77
N VAL A 111 6.54 -2.67 9.51
CA VAL A 111 6.08 -1.35 9.09
C VAL A 111 5.13 -1.48 7.91
N ALA A 112 3.93 -0.95 8.06
CA ALA A 112 2.94 -0.85 7.00
C ALA A 112 2.60 0.61 6.72
N LEU A 113 2.33 0.93 5.46
CA LEU A 113 1.98 2.25 4.97
C LEU A 113 0.62 2.19 4.27
N SER A 114 -0.24 3.17 4.49
CA SER A 114 -1.54 3.29 3.82
C SER A 114 -1.63 4.62 3.08
N ASN A 115 -1.91 4.57 1.78
CA ASN A 115 -2.08 5.73 0.92
C ASN A 115 -3.56 6.04 0.69
N SER A 116 -3.91 7.32 0.71
CA SER A 116 -5.22 7.82 0.32
C SER A 116 -5.05 9.06 -0.56
N PHE A 117 -5.59 9.01 -1.77
CA PHE A 117 -5.54 10.13 -2.72
C PHE A 117 -6.97 10.62 -3.01
N GLY A 118 -7.23 11.84 -2.62
CA GLY A 118 -8.55 12.45 -2.76
C GLY A 118 -8.65 13.39 -3.96
N PHE A 119 -9.89 13.72 -4.33
CA PHE A 119 -10.18 14.72 -5.35
C PHE A 119 -9.56 16.08 -4.98
N GLY A 120 -9.11 16.82 -5.99
CA GLY A 120 -8.46 18.12 -5.78
C GLY A 120 -7.00 18.04 -5.34
N GLY A 121 -6.36 16.86 -5.42
CA GLY A 121 -4.95 16.67 -5.12
C GLY A 121 -4.64 16.52 -3.63
N HIS A 122 -5.63 16.19 -2.83
CA HIS A 122 -5.43 15.88 -1.41
C HIS A 122 -4.85 14.49 -1.24
N ASN A 123 -3.58 14.40 -0.82
CA ASN A 123 -2.88 13.15 -0.60
C ASN A 123 -2.57 12.98 0.89
N ALA A 124 -2.88 11.82 1.43
CA ALA A 124 -2.55 11.44 2.79
C ALA A 124 -1.86 10.08 2.83
N THR A 125 -0.90 9.94 3.71
CA THR A 125 -0.21 8.67 3.99
C THR A 125 -0.13 8.47 5.49
N LEU A 126 -0.52 7.29 5.94
CA LEU A 126 -0.41 6.87 7.34
C LEU A 126 0.60 5.74 7.46
N ILE A 127 1.35 5.71 8.56
CA ILE A 127 2.29 4.63 8.87
C ILE A 127 1.90 3.96 10.18
N VAL A 128 1.94 2.64 10.17
CA VAL A 128 1.77 1.77 11.33
C VAL A 128 3.05 0.99 11.55
N LYS A 129 3.56 1.00 12.78
CA LYS A 129 4.75 0.21 13.17
C LYS A 129 4.38 -0.77 14.27
N SER A 130 5.05 -1.94 14.28
CA SER A 130 5.06 -2.81 15.45
C SER A 130 5.70 -2.06 16.62
N MET A 131 5.10 -2.21 17.81
CA MET A 131 5.80 -1.85 19.04
C MET A 131 6.70 -3.04 19.38
N GLY A 132 8.02 -2.81 19.35
CA GLY A 132 9.04 -3.83 19.61
C GLY A 132 8.90 -4.48 20.97
#